data_52f377ca8bd6bae4b3f5029320c4caa1
#
_entry.id   52f377ca8bd6bae4b3f5029320c4caa1
#
_cell.length_a   1.000
_cell.length_b   1.000
_cell.length_c   1.000
_cell.angle_alpha   90.00
_cell.angle_beta   90.00
_cell.angle_gamma   90.00
#
_symmetry.space_group_name_H-M   'P 1'
#
loop_
_entity.id
_entity.type
_entity.pdbx_description
1 polymer ?
#
loop_
_entity_poly.entity_id
_entity_poly.type
_entity_poly.pdbx_seq_one_letter_code
_entity_poly.pdbx_strand_id
1 'polypeptide(L)'
;MIKKIKQIIKSEAEQPEDKKVILLDPAAISGPSEPDMRIVGLFADVNEEKIAEILHNMLFFNEINIQNPKKALPITFYISTYGGNADDMFAMYDMMRNIRESSEIHTVGLGKVMSAGVLMLAAGTKGQRYVGKNCRVMIHSVMGGNHGSLHNMINEMEAIEQLQDMYCDALIAETKLT
;
A
#
# COMPACT_ATOMS: atom_id res chain seq x y z
N MET A 1 -41.50 -40.95 -38.69
CA MET A 1 -40.75 -40.37 -37.55
C MET A 1 -40.81 -38.80 -37.50
N ILE A 2 -40.56 -38.10 -38.58
CA ILE A 2 -40.57 -36.61 -38.65
C ILE A 2 -41.95 -35.98 -38.31
N LYS A 3 -43.08 -36.61 -38.67
CA LYS A 3 -44.41 -36.09 -38.32
C LYS A 3 -44.74 -36.15 -36.83
N LYS A 4 -44.20 -37.13 -36.09
CA LYS A 4 -44.39 -37.25 -34.64
C LYS A 4 -43.62 -36.21 -33.87
N ILE A 5 -42.42 -35.84 -34.36
CA ILE A 5 -41.61 -34.81 -33.74
C ILE A 5 -42.25 -33.41 -33.92
N LYS A 6 -42.85 -33.14 -35.10
CA LYS A 6 -43.56 -31.85 -35.31
C LYS A 6 -44.81 -31.71 -34.46
N GLN A 7 -45.46 -32.81 -34.07
CA GLN A 7 -46.62 -32.77 -33.20
C GLN A 7 -46.26 -32.56 -31.73
N ILE A 8 -45.10 -33.07 -31.28
CA ILE A 8 -44.58 -32.84 -29.94
C ILE A 8 -44.12 -31.35 -29.80
N ILE A 9 -43.44 -30.79 -30.81
CA ILE A 9 -43.03 -29.40 -30.80
C ILE A 9 -44.22 -28.43 -30.81
N LYS A 10 -45.34 -28.84 -31.41
CA LYS A 10 -46.53 -27.98 -31.47
C LYS A 10 -47.38 -28.06 -30.22
N SER A 11 -47.29 -29.14 -29.41
CA SER A 11 -48.00 -29.28 -28.13
C SER A 11 -47.28 -28.57 -26.97
N GLU A 12 -46.00 -28.28 -27.12
CA GLU A 12 -45.24 -27.49 -26.12
C GLU A 12 -45.33 -25.96 -26.33
N ALA A 13 -45.95 -25.53 -27.45
CA ALA A 13 -46.01 -24.11 -27.81
C ALA A 13 -47.30 -23.38 -27.36
N GLU A 14 -48.22 -24.04 -26.66
CA GLU A 14 -49.54 -23.47 -26.35
C GLU A 14 -49.92 -23.54 -24.85
N GLN A 15 -48.96 -23.44 -23.95
CA GLN A 15 -49.25 -23.02 -22.58
C GLN A 15 -48.62 -21.65 -22.30
N PRO A 16 -49.35 -20.64 -21.83
CA PRO A 16 -48.77 -19.45 -21.32
C PRO A 16 -48.03 -19.82 -20.03
N GLU A 17 -46.76 -20.16 -20.13
CA GLU A 17 -45.91 -20.20 -18.95
C GLU A 17 -45.94 -18.83 -18.32
N ASP A 18 -46.50 -18.73 -17.11
CA ASP A 18 -46.22 -17.69 -16.18
C ASP A 18 -44.68 -17.57 -16.11
N LYS A 19 -44.13 -16.61 -16.84
CA LYS A 19 -42.72 -16.26 -16.75
C LYS A 19 -42.49 -15.77 -15.31
N LYS A 20 -42.22 -16.70 -14.40
CA LYS A 20 -41.63 -16.34 -13.09
C LYS A 20 -40.34 -15.61 -13.39
N VAL A 21 -40.40 -14.28 -13.34
CA VAL A 21 -39.18 -13.46 -13.26
C VAL A 21 -38.57 -13.81 -11.93
N ILE A 22 -37.59 -14.69 -11.94
CA ILE A 22 -36.75 -14.95 -10.79
C ILE A 22 -35.89 -13.68 -10.66
N LEU A 23 -36.27 -12.78 -9.78
CA LEU A 23 -35.39 -11.72 -9.29
C LEU A 23 -34.29 -12.43 -8.51
N LEU A 24 -33.19 -12.71 -9.20
CA LEU A 24 -31.98 -13.16 -8.53
C LEU A 24 -31.50 -11.97 -7.67
N ASP A 25 -31.47 -12.19 -6.35
CA ASP A 25 -30.83 -11.25 -5.44
C ASP A 25 -29.38 -11.06 -5.93
N PRO A 26 -28.96 -9.83 -6.25
CA PRO A 26 -27.56 -9.58 -6.64
C PRO A 26 -26.56 -10.15 -5.63
N ALA A 27 -26.91 -10.23 -4.34
CA ALA A 27 -26.09 -10.84 -3.31
C ALA A 27 -26.00 -12.37 -3.42
N ALA A 28 -26.95 -13.04 -4.08
CA ALA A 28 -26.93 -14.49 -4.32
C ALA A 28 -26.09 -14.88 -5.55
N ILE A 29 -25.78 -13.90 -6.42
CA ILE A 29 -24.92 -14.09 -7.60
C ILE A 29 -23.45 -13.82 -7.26
N SER A 30 -23.20 -12.98 -6.25
CA SER A 30 -21.85 -12.79 -5.72
C SER A 30 -21.44 -14.08 -5.00
N GLY A 31 -20.52 -14.82 -5.60
CA GLY A 31 -19.78 -15.88 -4.91
C GLY A 31 -19.19 -15.36 -3.58
N PRO A 32 -18.57 -16.22 -2.77
CA PRO A 32 -17.93 -15.77 -1.55
C PRO A 32 -17.06 -14.56 -1.89
N SER A 33 -17.32 -13.42 -1.25
CA SER A 33 -16.54 -12.20 -1.46
C SER A 33 -15.07 -12.55 -1.28
N GLU A 34 -14.24 -12.24 -2.27
CA GLU A 34 -12.79 -12.38 -2.11
C GLU A 34 -12.37 -11.64 -0.82
N PRO A 35 -11.45 -12.23 -0.05
CA PRO A 35 -10.98 -11.57 1.16
C PRO A 35 -10.41 -10.21 0.79
N ASP A 36 -10.90 -9.16 1.43
CA ASP A 36 -10.40 -7.79 1.24
C ASP A 36 -9.00 -7.69 1.86
N MET A 37 -7.98 -8.06 1.08
CA MET A 37 -6.58 -8.03 1.50
C MET A 37 -5.95 -6.70 1.10
N ARG A 38 -5.68 -5.84 2.08
CA ARG A 38 -5.04 -4.54 1.89
C ARG A 38 -3.56 -4.64 2.21
N ILE A 39 -2.83 -5.26 1.32
CA ILE A 39 -1.41 -5.56 1.48
C ILE A 39 -0.62 -4.84 0.40
N VAL A 40 0.41 -4.12 0.80
CA VAL A 40 1.43 -3.56 -0.07
C VAL A 40 2.81 -4.01 0.39
N GLY A 41 3.79 -4.01 -0.50
CA GLY A 41 5.14 -4.48 -0.17
C GLY A 41 6.24 -3.73 -0.90
N LEU A 42 7.30 -3.39 -0.16
CA LEU A 42 8.56 -2.88 -0.69
C LEU A 42 9.64 -3.96 -0.52
N PHE A 43 9.92 -4.70 -1.59
CA PHE A 43 10.96 -5.74 -1.63
C PHE A 43 12.10 -5.38 -2.60
N ALA A 44 12.39 -4.09 -2.72
CA ALA A 44 13.38 -3.52 -3.63
C ALA A 44 14.03 -2.29 -2.97
N ASP A 45 14.98 -1.65 -3.66
CA ASP A 45 15.51 -0.36 -3.26
C ASP A 45 14.45 0.73 -3.40
N VAL A 46 14.56 1.77 -2.57
CA VAL A 46 13.69 2.94 -2.57
C VAL A 46 14.01 3.79 -3.80
N ASN A 47 13.08 3.89 -4.72
CA ASN A 47 13.16 4.70 -5.92
C ASN A 47 11.76 5.17 -6.35
N GLU A 48 11.72 6.14 -7.25
CA GLU A 48 10.50 6.80 -7.72
C GLU A 48 9.44 5.77 -8.20
N GLU A 49 9.82 4.81 -9.04
CA GLU A 49 8.89 3.82 -9.62
C GLU A 49 8.21 2.99 -8.52
N LYS A 50 9.00 2.46 -7.57
CA LYS A 50 8.46 1.59 -6.51
C LYS A 50 7.64 2.36 -5.49
N ILE A 51 8.05 3.57 -5.16
CA ILE A 51 7.29 4.42 -4.24
C ILE A 51 5.99 4.87 -4.87
N ALA A 52 5.99 5.29 -6.14
CA ALA A 52 4.76 5.65 -6.84
C ALA A 52 3.74 4.49 -6.89
N GLU A 53 4.19 3.26 -7.18
CA GLU A 53 3.37 2.05 -7.18
C GLU A 53 2.72 1.80 -5.79
N ILE A 54 3.52 1.87 -4.73
CA ILE A 54 3.05 1.62 -3.37
C ILE A 54 2.09 2.72 -2.92
N LEU A 55 2.42 3.99 -3.17
CA LEU A 55 1.57 5.12 -2.83
C LEU A 55 0.21 5.05 -3.51
N HIS A 56 0.18 4.71 -4.80
CA HIS A 56 -1.07 4.55 -5.53
C HIS A 56 -1.98 3.51 -4.87
N ASN A 57 -1.44 2.35 -4.52
CA ASN A 57 -2.20 1.30 -3.85
C ASN A 57 -2.65 1.70 -2.43
N MET A 58 -1.79 2.38 -1.66
CA MET A 58 -2.17 2.86 -0.32
C MET A 58 -3.28 3.90 -0.37
N LEU A 59 -3.21 4.85 -1.32
CA LEU A 59 -4.26 5.84 -1.53
C LEU A 59 -5.59 5.18 -1.93
N PHE A 60 -5.54 4.19 -2.79
CA PHE A 60 -6.74 3.44 -3.18
C PHE A 60 -7.39 2.74 -1.98
N PHE A 61 -6.61 2.05 -1.14
CA PHE A 61 -7.14 1.42 0.07
C PHE A 61 -7.64 2.42 1.09
N ASN A 62 -6.97 3.56 1.23
CA ASN A 62 -7.41 4.64 2.09
C ASN A 62 -8.77 5.21 1.66
N GLU A 63 -8.96 5.42 0.36
CA GLU A 63 -10.24 5.91 -0.20
C GLU A 63 -11.38 4.92 0.10
N ILE A 64 -11.15 3.61 -0.03
CA ILE A 64 -12.15 2.61 0.34
C ILE A 64 -12.53 2.72 1.83
N ASN A 65 -11.55 2.96 2.72
CA ASN A 65 -11.79 3.15 4.15
C ASN A 65 -12.60 4.41 4.43
N ILE A 66 -12.28 5.52 3.78
CA ILE A 66 -12.98 6.79 3.92
C ILE A 66 -14.45 6.64 3.49
N GLN A 67 -14.70 5.95 2.38
CA GLN A 67 -16.05 5.70 1.87
C GLN A 67 -16.86 4.74 2.77
N ASN A 68 -16.20 3.83 3.48
CA ASN A 68 -16.83 2.82 4.31
C ASN A 68 -16.22 2.73 5.72
N PRO A 69 -16.30 3.77 6.55
CA PRO A 69 -15.58 3.83 7.83
C PRO A 69 -15.97 2.73 8.83
N LYS A 70 -17.20 2.20 8.74
CA LYS A 70 -17.64 1.07 9.58
C LYS A 70 -17.04 -0.28 9.20
N LYS A 71 -16.45 -0.37 8.00
CA LYS A 71 -15.78 -1.56 7.46
C LYS A 71 -14.32 -1.27 7.13
N ALA A 72 -13.78 -0.20 7.70
CA ALA A 72 -12.37 0.15 7.50
C ALA A 72 -11.46 -0.99 7.99
N LEU A 73 -10.48 -1.35 7.16
CA LEU A 73 -9.49 -2.38 7.46
C LEU A 73 -8.10 -1.75 7.45
N PRO A 74 -7.16 -2.24 8.26
CA PRO A 74 -5.80 -1.76 8.23
C PRO A 74 -5.11 -2.06 6.90
N ILE A 75 -4.21 -1.18 6.48
CA ILE A 75 -3.31 -1.40 5.35
C ILE A 75 -2.03 -2.02 5.89
N THR A 76 -1.69 -3.22 5.46
CA THR A 76 -0.45 -3.89 5.89
C THR A 76 0.67 -3.62 4.90
N PHE A 77 1.74 -3.03 5.37
CA PHE A 77 2.92 -2.70 4.57
C PHE A 77 4.14 -3.53 4.98
N TYR A 78 4.52 -4.47 4.11
CA TYR A 78 5.72 -5.29 4.28
C TYR A 78 6.95 -4.61 3.70
N ILE A 79 8.05 -4.58 4.44
CA ILE A 79 9.26 -3.85 4.08
C ILE A 79 10.48 -4.76 4.17
N SER A 80 11.21 -4.91 3.06
CA SER A 80 12.51 -5.57 3.00
C SER A 80 13.40 -4.83 1.99
N THR A 81 14.17 -3.85 2.45
CA THR A 81 14.93 -2.94 1.60
C THR A 81 16.30 -2.60 2.19
N TYR A 82 17.26 -2.31 1.33
CA TYR A 82 18.53 -1.66 1.72
C TYR A 82 18.39 -0.14 1.88
N GLY A 83 17.27 0.45 1.49
CA GLY A 83 17.06 1.89 1.44
C GLY A 83 17.12 2.41 0.01
N GLY A 84 17.50 3.67 -0.18
CA GLY A 84 17.63 4.30 -1.49
C GLY A 84 17.40 5.79 -1.45
N ASN A 85 16.69 6.36 -2.42
CA ASN A 85 16.49 7.78 -2.61
C ASN A 85 15.77 8.44 -1.42
N ALA A 86 16.30 9.57 -0.94
CA ALA A 86 15.77 10.28 0.22
C ALA A 86 14.48 11.04 -0.09
N ASP A 87 14.35 11.63 -1.27
CA ASP A 87 13.15 12.38 -1.65
C ASP A 87 11.95 11.43 -1.78
N ASP A 88 12.15 10.26 -2.38
CA ASP A 88 11.13 9.20 -2.48
C ASP A 88 10.75 8.65 -1.09
N MET A 89 11.73 8.54 -0.18
CA MET A 89 11.46 8.19 1.21
C MET A 89 10.56 9.22 1.90
N PHE A 90 10.84 10.51 1.74
CA PHE A 90 10.02 11.56 2.33
C PHE A 90 8.63 11.63 1.70
N ALA A 91 8.52 11.47 0.38
CA ALA A 91 7.22 11.37 -0.28
C ALA A 91 6.35 10.25 0.32
N MET A 92 6.96 9.09 0.57
CA MET A 92 6.30 7.97 1.23
C MET A 92 5.93 8.29 2.69
N TYR A 93 6.85 8.88 3.44
CA TYR A 93 6.64 9.25 4.83
C TYR A 93 5.48 10.24 5.01
N ASP A 94 5.48 11.31 4.24
CA ASP A 94 4.43 12.33 4.32
C ASP A 94 3.05 11.76 3.93
N MET A 95 3.02 10.93 2.91
CA MET A 95 1.78 10.26 2.52
C MET A 95 1.28 9.28 3.58
N MET A 96 2.16 8.50 4.18
CA MET A 96 1.78 7.60 5.29
C MET A 96 1.22 8.37 6.48
N ARG A 97 1.79 9.54 6.80
CA ARG A 97 1.24 10.41 7.86
C ARG A 97 -0.16 10.90 7.54
N ASN A 98 -0.41 11.32 6.30
CA ASN A 98 -1.73 11.73 5.84
C ASN A 98 -2.74 10.58 5.90
N ILE A 99 -2.39 9.41 5.39
CA ILE A 99 -3.24 8.22 5.40
C ILE A 99 -3.59 7.79 6.83
N ARG A 100 -2.68 7.91 7.78
CA ARG A 100 -2.91 7.55 9.19
C ARG A 100 -4.01 8.37 9.88
N GLU A 101 -4.45 9.47 9.31
CA GLU A 101 -5.59 10.24 9.84
C GLU A 101 -6.93 9.50 9.65
N SER A 102 -7.02 8.60 8.67
CA SER A 102 -8.26 7.90 8.32
C SER A 102 -8.13 6.38 8.24
N SER A 103 -6.92 5.85 8.12
CA SER A 103 -6.64 4.41 8.01
C SER A 103 -5.46 3.99 8.88
N GLU A 104 -5.57 2.86 9.58
CA GLU A 104 -4.40 2.28 10.23
C GLU A 104 -3.42 1.70 9.20
N ILE A 105 -2.12 1.93 9.42
CA ILE A 105 -1.04 1.33 8.64
C ILE A 105 -0.24 0.42 9.56
N HIS A 106 -0.29 -0.89 9.30
CA HIS A 106 0.52 -1.89 10.00
C HIS A 106 1.81 -2.10 9.21
N THR A 107 2.97 -1.77 9.78
CA THR A 107 4.26 -1.98 9.13
C THR A 107 4.95 -3.24 9.64
N VAL A 108 5.54 -4.02 8.72
CA VAL A 108 6.20 -5.30 9.04
C VAL A 108 7.56 -5.36 8.35
N GLY A 109 8.64 -5.20 9.10
CA GLY A 109 10.01 -5.34 8.59
C GLY A 109 10.43 -6.80 8.47
N LEU A 110 10.93 -7.22 7.31
CA LEU A 110 11.37 -8.58 7.04
C LEU A 110 12.81 -8.62 6.51
N GLY A 111 13.62 -9.53 7.02
CA GLY A 111 14.99 -9.78 6.58
C GLY A 111 15.92 -8.59 6.79
N LYS A 112 15.69 -7.49 6.08
CA LYS A 112 16.45 -6.25 6.21
C LYS A 112 15.57 -5.02 6.04
N VAL A 113 15.73 -4.04 6.93
CA VAL A 113 15.13 -2.70 6.82
C VAL A 113 16.23 -1.70 7.13
N MET A 114 16.78 -1.08 6.10
CA MET A 114 17.97 -0.25 6.22
C MET A 114 17.72 1.15 5.65
N SER A 115 18.45 2.14 6.22
CA SER A 115 18.46 3.52 5.69
C SER A 115 17.03 4.09 5.55
N ALA A 116 16.64 4.55 4.36
CA ALA A 116 15.29 5.06 4.04
C ALA A 116 14.15 4.13 4.51
N GLY A 117 14.36 2.81 4.48
CA GLY A 117 13.36 1.84 4.93
C GLY A 117 13.02 1.95 6.42
N VAL A 118 13.95 2.46 7.24
CA VAL A 118 13.73 2.57 8.69
C VAL A 118 12.67 3.62 9.01
N LEU A 119 12.69 4.76 8.32
CA LEU A 119 11.66 5.78 8.49
C LEU A 119 10.29 5.26 8.03
N MET A 120 10.23 4.52 6.92
CA MET A 120 8.99 3.89 6.45
C MET A 120 8.44 2.87 7.48
N LEU A 121 9.31 2.07 8.09
CA LEU A 121 8.91 1.15 9.17
C LEU A 121 8.37 1.93 10.38
N ALA A 122 9.05 3.01 10.77
CA ALA A 122 8.67 3.87 11.88
C ALA A 122 7.39 4.67 11.62
N ALA A 123 7.06 4.94 10.35
CA ALA A 123 5.88 5.69 9.93
C ALA A 123 4.55 4.91 10.03
N GLY A 124 4.56 3.64 10.39
CA GLY A 124 3.33 2.89 10.68
C GLY A 124 2.58 3.43 11.89
N THR A 125 1.32 3.07 12.04
CA THR A 125 0.49 3.43 13.20
C THR A 125 1.20 3.00 14.49
N LYS A 126 1.26 3.90 15.48
CA LYS A 126 1.92 3.61 16.78
C LYS A 126 1.26 2.40 17.45
N GLY A 127 2.08 1.40 17.80
CA GLY A 127 1.62 0.11 18.33
C GLY A 127 1.39 -0.97 17.27
N GLN A 128 1.40 -0.62 15.99
CA GLN A 128 1.17 -1.54 14.87
C GLN A 128 2.41 -1.67 13.96
N ARG A 129 3.58 -1.66 14.57
CA ARG A 129 4.88 -1.74 13.91
C ARG A 129 5.61 -2.99 14.36
N TYR A 130 5.93 -3.86 13.43
CA TYR A 130 6.45 -5.20 13.70
C TYR A 130 7.75 -5.45 12.93
N VAL A 131 8.59 -6.30 13.49
CA VAL A 131 9.80 -6.79 12.83
C VAL A 131 9.86 -8.31 12.95
N GLY A 132 10.20 -8.98 11.88
CA GLY A 132 10.45 -10.42 11.88
C GLY A 132 11.64 -10.78 12.77
N LYS A 133 11.63 -11.96 13.36
CA LYS A 133 12.68 -12.44 14.27
C LYS A 133 14.10 -12.30 13.70
N ASN A 134 14.26 -12.46 12.40
CA ASN A 134 15.55 -12.42 11.72
C ASN A 134 15.75 -11.10 10.94
N CYS A 135 14.92 -10.09 11.19
CA CYS A 135 15.05 -8.80 10.53
C CYS A 135 16.18 -7.99 11.15
N ARG A 136 17.04 -7.45 10.31
CA ARG A 136 18.08 -6.49 10.71
C ARG A 136 17.62 -5.08 10.35
N VAL A 137 17.67 -4.19 11.32
CA VAL A 137 17.37 -2.76 11.14
C VAL A 137 18.68 -1.99 11.26
N MET A 138 18.98 -1.09 10.30
CA MET A 138 20.22 -0.33 10.30
C MET A 138 19.97 1.12 9.88
N ILE A 139 20.41 2.03 10.73
CA ILE A 139 20.40 3.48 10.51
C ILE A 139 21.82 3.92 10.19
N HIS A 140 21.99 4.80 9.24
CA HIS A 140 23.23 5.49 8.94
C HIS A 140 22.95 6.93 8.50
N SER A 141 23.98 7.76 8.46
CA SER A 141 23.88 9.14 7.96
C SER A 141 23.50 9.16 6.47
N VAL A 142 22.82 10.21 6.04
CA VAL A 142 22.55 10.45 4.62
C VAL A 142 23.87 10.47 3.85
N MET A 143 23.90 9.79 2.73
CA MET A 143 25.05 9.76 1.82
C MET A 143 24.68 10.49 0.53
N GLY A 144 25.56 11.36 0.10
CA GLY A 144 25.44 12.07 -1.16
C GLY A 144 26.82 12.52 -1.65
N GLY A 145 26.86 13.06 -2.84
CA GLY A 145 28.08 13.61 -3.42
C GLY A 145 27.81 14.21 -4.78
N ASN A 146 28.60 15.22 -5.13
CA ASN A 146 28.48 15.92 -6.39
C ASN A 146 29.84 16.25 -6.98
N HIS A 147 29.88 16.55 -8.27
CA HIS A 147 31.03 17.07 -9.00
C HIS A 147 30.66 18.39 -9.67
N GLY A 148 31.50 19.38 -9.55
CA GLY A 148 31.23 20.67 -10.19
C GLY A 148 32.07 21.81 -9.66
N SER A 149 31.59 23.04 -9.83
CA SER A 149 32.24 24.24 -9.24
C SER A 149 32.15 24.18 -7.72
N LEU A 150 33.09 24.87 -7.06
CA LEU A 150 33.10 24.95 -5.61
C LEU A 150 31.75 25.41 -5.03
N HIS A 151 31.13 26.40 -5.66
CA HIS A 151 29.83 26.91 -5.23
C HIS A 151 28.74 25.83 -5.29
N ASN A 152 28.65 25.06 -6.38
CA ASN A 152 27.68 23.96 -6.51
C ASN A 152 27.94 22.86 -5.47
N MET A 153 29.20 22.57 -5.18
CA MET A 153 29.54 21.57 -4.15
C MET A 153 29.13 22.02 -2.74
N ILE A 154 29.27 23.30 -2.42
CA ILE A 154 28.83 23.88 -1.13
C ILE A 154 27.29 23.75 -1.02
N ASN A 155 26.55 24.19 -2.05
CA ASN A 155 25.09 24.10 -2.05
C ASN A 155 24.60 22.65 -1.88
N GLU A 156 25.28 21.70 -2.50
CA GLU A 156 24.93 20.26 -2.36
C GLU A 156 25.20 19.75 -0.95
N MET A 157 26.29 20.17 -0.31
CA MET A 157 26.57 19.80 1.08
C MET A 157 25.49 20.34 2.01
N GLU A 158 25.07 21.58 1.85
CA GLU A 158 23.99 22.20 2.62
C GLU A 158 22.66 21.43 2.43
N ALA A 159 22.36 21.02 1.19
CA ALA A 159 21.17 20.22 0.90
C ALA A 159 21.22 18.83 1.59
N ILE A 160 22.38 18.16 1.59
CA ILE A 160 22.58 16.89 2.28
C ILE A 160 22.42 17.04 3.80
N GLU A 161 22.96 18.12 4.39
CA GLU A 161 22.79 18.44 5.81
C GLU A 161 21.30 18.63 6.15
N GLN A 162 20.56 19.38 5.35
CA GLN A 162 19.11 19.55 5.53
C GLN A 162 18.35 18.22 5.47
N LEU A 163 18.66 17.36 4.49
CA LEU A 163 18.07 16.03 4.41
C LEU A 163 18.39 15.16 5.64
N GLN A 164 19.62 15.27 6.16
CA GLN A 164 20.03 14.57 7.38
C GLN A 164 19.21 15.03 8.59
N ASP A 165 19.04 16.34 8.76
CA ASP A 165 18.27 16.92 9.87
C ASP A 165 16.79 16.50 9.76
N MET A 166 16.19 16.62 8.58
CA MET A 166 14.82 16.17 8.33
C MET A 166 14.63 14.69 8.65
N TYR A 167 15.60 13.83 8.29
CA TYR A 167 15.55 12.40 8.58
C TYR A 167 15.61 12.11 10.08
N CYS A 168 16.52 12.80 10.80
CA CYS A 168 16.63 12.68 12.24
C CYS A 168 15.35 13.14 12.96
N ASP A 169 14.83 14.30 12.59
CA ASP A 169 13.62 14.87 13.17
C ASP A 169 12.39 13.93 12.95
N ALA A 170 12.26 13.39 11.74
CA ALA A 170 11.21 12.44 11.43
C ALA A 170 11.33 11.15 12.26
N LEU A 171 12.54 10.60 12.43
CA LEU A 171 12.77 9.43 13.27
C LEU A 171 12.47 9.70 14.74
N ILE A 172 12.86 10.86 15.28
CA ILE A 172 12.57 11.29 16.65
C ILE A 172 11.05 11.42 16.85
N ALA A 173 10.34 12.02 15.90
CA ALA A 173 8.88 12.17 15.96
C ALA A 173 8.14 10.84 15.99
N GLU A 174 8.65 9.83 15.29
CA GLU A 174 8.00 8.54 15.15
C GLU A 174 8.48 7.48 16.16
N THR A 175 9.60 7.69 16.83
CA THR A 175 10.21 6.70 17.72
C THR A 175 10.45 7.26 19.13
N LYS A 176 11.26 6.57 19.92
CA LYS A 176 11.76 7.02 21.23
C LYS A 176 13.25 7.39 21.16
N LEU A 177 13.79 7.59 19.97
CA LEU A 177 15.15 8.10 19.79
C LEU A 177 15.21 9.56 20.28
N THR A 178 16.36 9.95 20.84
CA THR A 178 16.64 11.29 21.37
C THR A 178 17.93 11.82 20.77
#